data_0583ee7484a34d392ad6d2f949b215dc
#
_entry.id   0583ee7484a34d392ad6d2f949b215dc
#
_cell.length_a   1.000
_cell.length_b   1.000
_cell.length_c   1.000
_cell.angle_alpha   90.00
_cell.angle_beta   90.00
_cell.angle_gamma   90.00
#
_symmetry.space_group_name_H-M   'P 1'
#
loop_
_entity.id
_entity.type
_entity.pdbx_description
1 polymer ?
#
loop_
_entity_poly.entity_id
_entity_poly.type
_entity_poly.pdbx_seq_one_letter_code
_entity_poly.pdbx_strand_id
1 'polypeptide(L)'
;LKVLNYPLAAPSANISSKLSSVQPSDVKEEFGKKLKYILEGGRSSIGVESTIIDLTKNVSILRLGGLNVSKIKKILKRQILIKNKSKNKLSPGLFSLHYSPGIPLRMNAKKINKGEAFILIKKRKINSKNYFFLSKNNNLIMAAKNLYPLMRKIKNKGYKKIAVEKIPNIGIGQTINDRLERASKY
;
A
#
# COMPACT_ATOMS: atom_id res chain seq x y z
N LEU A 1 9.80 0.86 23.53
CA LEU A 1 8.44 1.35 23.79
C LEU A 1 7.89 0.90 25.15
N LYS A 2 8.20 -0.33 25.60
CA LYS A 2 7.70 -0.86 26.89
C LYS A 2 8.17 -0.08 28.13
N VAL A 3 9.25 0.68 28.03
CA VAL A 3 9.79 1.50 29.13
C VAL A 3 9.27 2.94 29.13
N LEU A 4 8.42 3.32 28.18
CA LEU A 4 7.86 4.66 28.13
C LEU A 4 6.54 4.71 28.89
N ASN A 5 6.38 5.72 29.74
CA ASN A 5 5.15 5.98 30.50
C ASN A 5 4.14 6.86 29.72
N TYR A 6 4.39 7.11 28.45
CA TYR A 6 3.55 7.95 27.58
C TYR A 6 3.48 7.37 26.17
N PRO A 7 2.37 7.61 25.44
CA PRO A 7 2.25 7.19 24.04
C PRO A 7 3.13 8.04 23.12
N LEU A 8 3.55 7.44 21.99
CA LEU A 8 4.25 8.13 20.91
C LEU A 8 3.32 8.30 19.71
N ALA A 9 3.29 9.50 19.16
CA ALA A 9 2.71 9.77 17.84
C ALA A 9 3.83 9.84 16.80
N ALA A 10 3.72 9.06 15.74
CA ALA A 10 4.72 9.03 14.67
C ALA A 10 4.03 8.91 13.29
N PRO A 11 4.48 9.67 12.28
CA PRO A 11 4.04 9.49 10.91
C PRO A 11 4.66 8.23 10.29
N SER A 12 4.22 7.88 9.07
CA SER A 12 4.91 6.87 8.26
C SER A 12 6.34 7.31 7.94
N ALA A 13 7.30 6.42 8.11
CA ALA A 13 8.71 6.71 7.88
C ALA A 13 9.09 6.57 6.40
N ASN A 14 8.55 7.47 5.56
CA ASN A 14 8.84 7.58 4.13
C ASN A 14 8.80 9.04 3.67
N ILE A 15 9.45 9.36 2.56
CA ILE A 15 9.32 10.66 1.91
C ILE A 15 7.89 10.79 1.37
N SER A 16 7.31 11.99 1.50
CA SER A 16 5.95 12.28 1.01
C SER A 16 5.74 11.81 -0.44
N SER A 17 4.56 11.29 -0.72
CA SER A 17 4.14 10.73 -2.01
C SER A 17 4.82 9.42 -2.43
N LYS A 18 5.90 8.98 -1.78
CA LYS A 18 6.57 7.70 -2.07
C LYS A 18 5.91 6.51 -1.37
N LEU A 19 6.41 5.29 -1.67
CA LEU A 19 5.99 4.05 -1.03
C LEU A 19 6.21 4.11 0.48
N SER A 20 5.23 3.71 1.27
CA SER A 20 5.41 3.58 2.71
C SER A 20 6.45 2.50 3.04
N SER A 21 7.27 2.76 4.05
CA SER A 21 8.22 1.79 4.57
C SER A 21 7.48 0.72 5.38
N VAL A 22 7.84 -0.54 5.18
CA VAL A 22 7.25 -1.69 5.89
C VAL A 22 8.27 -2.45 6.74
N GLN A 23 9.53 -2.10 6.64
CA GLN A 23 10.64 -2.70 7.37
C GLN A 23 11.78 -1.68 7.55
N PRO A 24 12.69 -1.85 8.52
CA PRO A 24 13.78 -0.91 8.80
C PRO A 24 14.71 -0.65 7.62
N SER A 25 14.95 -1.66 6.78
CA SER A 25 15.77 -1.49 5.56
C SER A 25 15.16 -0.51 4.55
N ASP A 26 13.81 -0.42 4.46
CA ASP A 26 13.14 0.54 3.60
C ASP A 26 13.38 1.97 4.11
N VAL A 27 13.36 2.17 5.44
CA VAL A 27 13.65 3.45 6.08
C VAL A 27 15.10 3.86 5.83
N LYS A 28 16.02 2.91 5.98
CA LYS A 28 17.46 3.13 5.72
C LYS A 28 17.71 3.49 4.26
N GLU A 29 17.03 2.81 3.32
CA GLU A 29 17.11 3.11 1.88
C GLU A 29 16.58 4.52 1.56
N GLU A 30 15.46 4.92 2.20
CA GLU A 30 14.77 6.18 1.93
C GLU A 30 15.52 7.40 2.49
N PHE A 31 16.03 7.30 3.71
CA PHE A 31 16.63 8.44 4.44
C PHE A 31 18.16 8.37 4.56
N GLY A 32 18.75 7.20 4.41
CA GLY A 32 20.19 7.02 4.49
C GLY A 32 20.79 7.59 5.78
N LYS A 33 21.81 8.44 5.64
CA LYS A 33 22.52 9.07 6.76
C LYS A 33 21.74 10.20 7.45
N LYS A 34 20.55 10.57 6.94
CA LYS A 34 19.73 11.64 7.55
C LYS A 34 19.11 11.21 8.88
N LEU A 35 18.99 9.91 9.14
CA LEU A 35 18.53 9.38 10.42
C LEU A 35 19.68 8.77 11.19
N LYS A 36 19.87 9.27 12.42
CA LYS A 36 20.91 8.77 13.32
C LYS A 36 20.58 7.40 13.88
N TYR A 37 19.30 7.13 14.16
CA TYR A 37 18.84 5.87 14.74
C TYR A 37 17.62 5.35 13.99
N ILE A 38 17.56 4.03 13.78
CA ILE A 38 16.42 3.29 13.25
C ILE A 38 16.26 2.08 14.18
N LEU A 39 15.11 2.00 14.86
CA LEU A 39 14.80 0.86 15.71
C LEU A 39 14.45 -0.36 14.85
N GLU A 40 15.09 -1.49 15.13
CA GLU A 40 14.86 -2.76 14.44
C GLU A 40 13.62 -3.45 15.03
N GLY A 41 12.45 -3.16 14.45
CA GLY A 41 11.15 -3.73 14.85
C GLY A 41 10.65 -4.84 13.93
N GLY A 42 11.47 -5.28 12.98
CA GLY A 42 11.11 -6.27 11.98
C GLY A 42 10.15 -5.71 10.93
N ARG A 43 9.45 -6.60 10.24
CA ARG A 43 8.55 -6.27 9.14
C ARG A 43 7.11 -6.07 9.62
N SER A 44 6.42 -5.04 9.12
CA SER A 44 4.99 -4.79 9.34
C SER A 44 4.15 -6.03 9.02
N SER A 45 3.26 -6.40 9.94
CA SER A 45 2.41 -7.60 9.81
C SER A 45 1.37 -7.48 8.69
N ILE A 46 0.85 -6.28 8.42
CA ILE A 46 -0.22 -6.01 7.44
C ILE A 46 0.34 -5.48 6.11
N GLY A 47 1.36 -4.61 6.16
CA GLY A 47 2.05 -4.06 5.00
C GLY A 47 1.35 -2.90 4.30
N VAL A 48 0.19 -2.46 4.80
CA VAL A 48 -0.52 -1.25 4.40
C VAL A 48 -0.94 -0.47 5.64
N GLU A 49 -1.27 0.80 5.47
CA GLU A 49 -1.61 1.71 6.57
C GLU A 49 -2.93 1.33 7.25
N SER A 50 -3.18 1.97 8.41
CA SER A 50 -4.43 1.85 9.15
C SER A 50 -5.62 2.39 8.36
N THR A 51 -6.81 1.84 8.60
CA THR A 51 -8.09 2.42 8.21
C THR A 51 -8.36 3.65 9.05
N ILE A 52 -8.82 4.75 8.43
CA ILE A 52 -9.20 5.96 9.14
C ILE A 52 -10.72 6.13 9.04
N ILE A 53 -11.36 6.26 10.21
CA ILE A 53 -12.80 6.42 10.35
C ILE A 53 -13.07 7.82 10.93
N ASP A 54 -13.94 8.57 10.29
CA ASP A 54 -14.47 9.83 10.78
C ASP A 54 -15.74 9.55 11.59
N LEU A 55 -15.76 10.01 12.85
CA LEU A 55 -16.87 9.89 13.78
C LEU A 55 -17.49 11.25 14.12
N THR A 56 -17.01 12.34 13.53
CA THR A 56 -17.42 13.72 13.91
C THR A 56 -18.85 14.06 13.50
N LYS A 57 -19.34 13.45 12.44
CA LYS A 57 -20.72 13.63 11.91
C LYS A 57 -21.31 12.26 11.57
N ASN A 58 -21.64 12.05 10.30
CA ASN A 58 -22.00 10.71 9.81
C ASN A 58 -20.77 9.85 9.67
N VAL A 59 -20.77 8.68 10.32
CA VAL A 59 -19.64 7.75 10.28
C VAL A 59 -19.22 7.47 8.84
N SER A 60 -17.97 7.78 8.54
CA SER A 60 -17.43 7.58 7.20
C SER A 60 -15.98 7.09 7.24
N ILE A 61 -15.58 6.36 6.21
CA ILE A 61 -14.20 5.92 6.04
C ILE A 61 -13.48 6.95 5.17
N LEU A 62 -12.50 7.61 5.77
CA LEU A 62 -11.65 8.59 5.08
C LEU A 62 -10.51 7.89 4.34
N ARG A 63 -9.95 6.81 4.88
CA ARG A 63 -8.89 6.04 4.25
C ARG A 63 -9.14 4.55 4.41
N LEU A 64 -9.16 3.84 3.30
CA LEU A 64 -9.10 2.38 3.31
C LEU A 64 -7.72 1.93 3.81
N GLY A 65 -7.68 0.92 4.68
CA GLY A 65 -6.46 0.41 5.29
C GLY A 65 -6.53 -1.08 5.59
N GLY A 66 -5.70 -1.53 6.53
CA GLY A 66 -5.61 -2.95 6.88
C GLY A 66 -6.88 -3.56 7.49
N LEU A 67 -7.74 -2.73 8.09
CA LEU A 67 -9.00 -3.21 8.65
C LEU A 67 -10.10 -3.24 7.58
N ASN A 68 -10.71 -4.42 7.39
CA ASN A 68 -11.74 -4.63 6.38
C ASN A 68 -13.03 -3.84 6.71
N VAL A 69 -13.51 -3.07 5.75
CA VAL A 69 -14.75 -2.26 5.85
C VAL A 69 -15.97 -3.10 6.22
N SER A 70 -16.08 -4.33 5.73
CA SER A 70 -17.21 -5.22 6.06
C SER A 70 -17.25 -5.60 7.54
N LYS A 71 -16.10 -5.75 8.19
CA LYS A 71 -16.03 -6.00 9.64
C LYS A 71 -16.52 -4.79 10.43
N ILE A 72 -16.14 -3.57 10.00
CA ILE A 72 -16.60 -2.32 10.63
C ILE A 72 -18.11 -2.18 10.49
N LYS A 73 -18.65 -2.39 9.28
CA LYS A 73 -20.10 -2.35 9.03
C LYS A 73 -20.88 -3.33 9.91
N LYS A 74 -20.34 -4.56 10.07
CA LYS A 74 -20.97 -5.59 10.92
C LYS A 74 -21.05 -5.16 12.38
N ILE A 75 -19.99 -4.58 12.92
CA ILE A 75 -19.94 -4.09 14.31
C ILE A 75 -20.89 -2.91 14.51
N LEU A 76 -20.86 -1.94 13.62
CA LEU A 76 -21.69 -0.73 13.73
C LEU A 76 -23.15 -0.95 13.33
N LYS A 77 -23.51 -2.12 12.78
CA LYS A 77 -24.86 -2.50 12.30
C LYS A 77 -25.50 -1.45 11.39
N ARG A 78 -24.68 -0.70 10.61
CA ARG A 78 -25.17 0.34 9.69
C ARG A 78 -24.29 0.45 8.45
N GLN A 79 -24.84 1.12 7.43
CA GLN A 79 -24.08 1.49 6.24
C GLN A 79 -23.07 2.59 6.58
N ILE A 80 -21.90 2.51 5.96
CA ILE A 80 -20.81 3.46 6.15
C ILE A 80 -20.39 4.00 4.80
N LEU A 81 -20.35 5.33 4.68
CA LEU A 81 -19.88 5.99 3.48
C LEU A 81 -18.36 5.89 3.36
N ILE A 82 -17.87 5.62 2.16
CA ILE A 82 -16.43 5.62 1.87
C ILE A 82 -16.10 6.94 1.18
N LYS A 83 -15.43 7.84 1.89
CA LYS A 83 -15.05 9.19 1.42
C LYS A 83 -13.57 9.29 1.05
N ASN A 84 -12.92 8.18 0.74
CA ASN A 84 -11.47 8.14 0.43
C ASN A 84 -11.06 8.92 -0.83
N LYS A 85 -12.02 9.39 -1.64
CA LYS A 85 -11.81 10.23 -2.83
C LYS A 85 -12.28 11.68 -2.64
N SER A 86 -12.57 12.12 -1.40
CA SER A 86 -12.99 13.49 -1.09
C SER A 86 -11.92 14.50 -1.51
N LYS A 87 -12.37 15.63 -2.11
CA LYS A 87 -11.50 16.77 -2.43
C LYS A 87 -10.91 17.43 -1.17
N ASN A 88 -11.60 17.34 -0.04
CA ASN A 88 -11.10 17.82 1.25
C ASN A 88 -10.08 16.83 1.81
N LYS A 89 -8.84 17.24 1.91
CA LYS A 89 -7.68 16.45 2.38
C LYS A 89 -7.70 16.26 3.90
N LEU A 90 -8.77 15.66 4.43
CA LEU A 90 -9.04 15.51 5.86
C LEU A 90 -8.15 14.47 6.56
N SER A 91 -7.33 13.72 5.83
CA SER A 91 -6.45 12.72 6.44
C SER A 91 -5.20 12.45 5.60
N PRO A 92 -4.11 11.95 6.21
CA PRO A 92 -2.91 11.51 5.48
C PRO A 92 -3.23 10.45 4.43
N GLY A 93 -2.57 10.51 3.27
CA GLY A 93 -2.75 9.55 2.18
C GLY A 93 -3.94 9.83 1.26
N LEU A 94 -4.63 10.98 1.39
CA LEU A 94 -5.71 11.41 0.49
C LEU A 94 -5.23 12.25 -0.70
N PHE A 95 -3.93 12.53 -0.81
CA PHE A 95 -3.37 13.20 -1.98
C PHE A 95 -3.57 12.37 -3.25
N SER A 96 -3.76 13.05 -4.38
CA SER A 96 -3.96 12.40 -5.68
C SER A 96 -2.79 11.52 -6.06
N LEU A 97 -1.56 12.03 -5.95
CA LEU A 97 -0.32 11.25 -6.08
C LEU A 97 0.15 10.85 -4.67
N HIS A 98 0.15 9.57 -4.40
CA HIS A 98 0.67 8.99 -3.16
C HIS A 98 1.06 7.52 -3.41
N TYR A 99 1.90 6.95 -2.56
CA TYR A 99 2.35 5.55 -2.66
C TYR A 99 3.06 5.24 -3.98
N SER A 100 3.69 6.25 -4.60
CA SER A 100 4.37 6.09 -5.88
C SER A 100 5.68 5.30 -5.73
N PRO A 101 5.95 4.30 -6.59
CA PRO A 101 7.27 3.70 -6.70
C PRO A 101 8.31 4.63 -7.34
N GLY A 102 7.91 5.82 -7.82
CA GLY A 102 8.76 6.75 -8.56
C GLY A 102 9.02 6.34 -10.01
N ILE A 103 8.20 5.44 -10.55
CA ILE A 103 8.14 5.04 -11.96
C ILE A 103 6.69 4.85 -12.37
N PRO A 104 6.32 5.08 -13.66
CA PRO A 104 4.96 4.92 -14.14
C PRO A 104 4.37 3.54 -13.85
N LEU A 105 3.10 3.54 -13.42
CA LEU A 105 2.35 2.33 -13.11
C LEU A 105 1.01 2.36 -13.85
N ARG A 106 0.66 1.27 -14.55
CA ARG A 106 -0.67 1.08 -15.14
C ARG A 106 -1.39 -0.10 -14.49
N MET A 107 -2.66 0.10 -14.22
CA MET A 107 -3.54 -0.87 -13.59
C MET A 107 -4.35 -1.68 -14.62
N ASN A 108 -4.95 -2.77 -14.16
CA ASN A 108 -5.87 -3.61 -14.92
C ASN A 108 -5.28 -4.11 -16.25
N ALA A 109 -3.98 -4.34 -16.25
CA ALA A 109 -3.27 -4.81 -17.42
C ALA A 109 -3.61 -6.27 -17.72
N LYS A 110 -3.97 -6.57 -18.96
CA LYS A 110 -4.23 -7.95 -19.43
C LYS A 110 -2.96 -8.65 -19.93
N LYS A 111 -1.99 -7.88 -20.40
CA LYS A 111 -0.69 -8.35 -20.92
C LYS A 111 0.43 -7.39 -20.58
N ILE A 112 1.65 -7.90 -20.58
CA ILE A 112 2.88 -7.13 -20.40
C ILE A 112 3.23 -6.41 -21.72
N ASN A 113 3.76 -5.18 -21.62
CA ASN A 113 4.37 -4.48 -22.73
C ASN A 113 5.91 -4.57 -22.64
N LYS A 114 6.62 -4.26 -23.72
CA LYS A 114 8.08 -4.25 -23.76
C LYS A 114 8.65 -3.29 -22.70
N GLY A 115 9.60 -3.80 -21.91
CA GLY A 115 10.28 -3.02 -20.86
C GLY A 115 9.52 -2.84 -19.54
N GLU A 116 8.33 -3.45 -19.39
CA GLU A 116 7.58 -3.43 -18.15
C GLU A 116 7.97 -4.58 -17.20
N ALA A 117 7.81 -4.33 -15.91
CA ALA A 117 7.63 -5.39 -14.92
C ALA A 117 6.13 -5.66 -14.77
N PHE A 118 5.71 -6.92 -14.76
CA PHE A 118 4.29 -7.26 -14.63
C PHE A 118 4.00 -7.90 -13.28
N ILE A 119 3.17 -7.25 -12.48
CA ILE A 119 2.73 -7.71 -11.17
C ILE A 119 1.44 -8.51 -11.31
N LEU A 120 1.48 -9.75 -10.86
CA LEU A 120 0.35 -10.69 -10.78
C LEU A 120 0.03 -10.99 -9.31
N ILE A 121 -1.24 -11.28 -9.00
CA ILE A 121 -1.65 -11.65 -7.64
C ILE A 121 -1.08 -13.02 -7.28
N LYS A 122 -1.34 -14.02 -8.13
CA LYS A 122 -1.00 -15.42 -7.91
C LYS A 122 0.25 -15.81 -8.67
N LYS A 123 1.13 -16.60 -8.04
CA LYS A 123 2.26 -17.22 -8.71
C LYS A 123 1.77 -18.18 -9.83
N ARG A 124 2.31 -18.01 -11.02
CA ARG A 124 2.07 -18.85 -12.20
C ARG A 124 3.40 -19.45 -12.70
N LYS A 125 3.34 -20.58 -13.38
CA LYS A 125 4.51 -21.15 -14.09
C LYS A 125 4.76 -20.31 -15.34
N ILE A 126 5.57 -19.27 -15.22
CA ILE A 126 5.94 -18.37 -16.32
C ILE A 126 7.46 -18.31 -16.34
N ASN A 127 8.06 -18.72 -17.46
CA ASN A 127 9.51 -18.65 -17.65
C ASN A 127 9.91 -17.25 -18.16
N SER A 128 9.80 -16.24 -17.31
CA SER A 128 10.23 -14.87 -17.64
C SER A 128 10.56 -14.09 -16.36
N LYS A 129 11.70 -13.39 -16.39
CA LYS A 129 12.17 -12.53 -15.30
C LYS A 129 11.33 -11.27 -15.05
N ASN A 130 10.44 -10.94 -15.98
CA ASN A 130 9.63 -9.71 -15.93
C ASN A 130 8.32 -9.89 -15.16
N TYR A 131 8.00 -11.10 -14.70
CA TYR A 131 6.80 -11.39 -13.93
C TYR A 131 7.08 -11.47 -12.44
N PHE A 132 6.26 -10.79 -11.67
CA PHE A 132 6.35 -10.67 -10.22
C PHE A 132 5.03 -11.05 -9.58
N PHE A 133 5.06 -11.66 -8.41
CA PHE A 133 3.87 -12.23 -7.78
C PHE A 133 3.67 -11.66 -6.37
N LEU A 134 2.46 -11.17 -6.08
CA LEU A 134 2.11 -10.64 -4.76
C LEU A 134 1.87 -11.76 -3.74
N SER A 135 1.33 -12.90 -4.18
CA SER A 135 1.13 -14.06 -3.30
C SER A 135 1.40 -15.39 -4.03
N LYS A 136 1.57 -16.47 -3.27
CA LYS A 136 1.75 -17.80 -3.86
C LYS A 136 0.43 -18.37 -4.37
N ASN A 137 -0.70 -18.12 -3.68
CA ASN A 137 -1.98 -18.82 -3.85
C ASN A 137 -3.19 -17.87 -3.85
N ASN A 138 -3.10 -16.72 -4.49
CA ASN A 138 -4.19 -15.75 -4.63
C ASN A 138 -4.72 -15.15 -3.31
N ASN A 139 -3.90 -15.10 -2.26
CA ASN A 139 -4.26 -14.57 -0.97
C ASN A 139 -4.09 -13.04 -0.97
N LEU A 140 -5.20 -12.29 -0.84
CA LEU A 140 -5.18 -10.82 -0.86
C LEU A 140 -4.51 -10.19 0.37
N ILE A 141 -4.51 -10.87 1.53
CA ILE A 141 -3.79 -10.39 2.73
C ILE A 141 -2.29 -10.44 2.47
N MET A 142 -1.80 -11.55 1.92
CA MET A 142 -0.40 -11.67 1.52
C MET A 142 -0.06 -10.70 0.37
N ALA A 143 -0.99 -10.47 -0.55
CA ALA A 143 -0.81 -9.49 -1.62
C ALA A 143 -0.65 -8.07 -1.07
N ALA A 144 -1.47 -7.66 -0.11
CA ALA A 144 -1.35 -6.37 0.58
C ALA A 144 0.00 -6.23 1.30
N LYS A 145 0.41 -7.26 2.06
CA LYS A 145 1.68 -7.31 2.78
C LYS A 145 2.89 -7.18 1.86
N ASN A 146 2.80 -7.69 0.63
CA ASN A 146 3.89 -7.70 -0.33
C ASN A 146 3.86 -6.53 -1.32
N LEU A 147 2.82 -5.71 -1.33
CA LEU A 147 2.61 -4.67 -2.35
C LEU A 147 3.79 -3.69 -2.45
N TYR A 148 4.08 -2.97 -1.38
CA TYR A 148 5.15 -1.97 -1.35
C TYR A 148 6.55 -2.57 -1.50
N PRO A 149 6.90 -3.65 -0.78
CA PRO A 149 8.19 -4.32 -0.97
C PRO A 149 8.42 -4.80 -2.40
N LEU A 150 7.37 -5.30 -3.06
CA LEU A 150 7.49 -5.78 -4.43
C LEU A 150 7.71 -4.62 -5.41
N MET A 151 6.95 -3.52 -5.28
CA MET A 151 7.14 -2.33 -6.11
C MET A 151 8.53 -1.71 -5.92
N ARG A 152 9.03 -1.64 -4.67
CA ARG A 152 10.39 -1.19 -4.36
C ARG A 152 11.44 -2.11 -5.00
N LYS A 153 11.29 -3.42 -4.85
CA LYS A 153 12.16 -4.42 -5.49
C LYS A 153 12.21 -4.27 -7.00
N ILE A 154 11.07 -4.05 -7.65
CA ILE A 154 10.98 -3.86 -9.10
C ILE A 154 11.77 -2.61 -9.52
N LYS A 155 11.56 -1.49 -8.85
CA LYS A 155 12.31 -0.26 -9.10
C LYS A 155 13.82 -0.48 -8.94
N ASN A 156 14.23 -1.12 -7.84
CA ASN A 156 15.65 -1.39 -7.52
C ASN A 156 16.31 -2.36 -8.52
N LYS A 157 15.50 -3.19 -9.22
CA LYS A 157 15.97 -4.00 -10.35
C LYS A 157 16.12 -3.21 -11.65
N GLY A 158 15.87 -1.90 -11.65
CA GLY A 158 16.08 -1.01 -12.80
C GLY A 158 14.92 -0.96 -13.80
N TYR A 159 13.76 -1.58 -13.50
CA TYR A 159 12.57 -1.42 -14.34
C TYR A 159 12.11 0.03 -14.37
N LYS A 160 11.67 0.49 -15.54
CA LYS A 160 11.22 1.87 -15.78
C LYS A 160 9.71 2.02 -15.79
N LYS A 161 8.96 0.92 -15.84
CA LYS A 161 7.49 0.89 -15.88
C LYS A 161 6.97 -0.37 -15.17
N ILE A 162 5.80 -0.24 -14.54
CA ILE A 162 5.09 -1.35 -13.89
C ILE A 162 3.72 -1.50 -14.52
N ALA A 163 3.34 -2.73 -14.86
CA ALA A 163 1.97 -3.13 -15.15
C ALA A 163 1.45 -4.01 -14.00
N VAL A 164 0.18 -3.85 -13.64
CA VAL A 164 -0.47 -4.66 -12.59
C VAL A 164 -1.73 -5.28 -13.15
N GLU A 165 -1.92 -6.60 -12.98
CA GLU A 165 -3.17 -7.25 -13.35
C GLU A 165 -4.35 -6.75 -12.51
N LYS A 166 -5.57 -7.04 -12.94
CA LYS A 166 -6.79 -6.66 -12.22
C LYS A 166 -6.82 -7.32 -10.84
N ILE A 167 -6.87 -6.50 -9.78
CA ILE A 167 -6.99 -6.96 -8.40
C ILE A 167 -8.47 -7.08 -8.02
N PRO A 168 -8.95 -8.19 -7.42
CA PRO A 168 -10.32 -8.29 -6.93
C PRO A 168 -10.67 -7.18 -5.95
N ASN A 169 -11.80 -6.50 -6.17
CA ASN A 169 -12.21 -5.33 -5.37
C ASN A 169 -13.04 -5.74 -4.14
N ILE A 170 -12.58 -6.75 -3.41
CA ILE A 170 -13.22 -7.31 -2.21
C ILE A 170 -12.26 -7.29 -1.02
N GLY A 171 -12.80 -7.10 0.17
CA GLY A 171 -12.00 -7.10 1.41
C GLY A 171 -10.81 -6.14 1.32
N ILE A 172 -9.61 -6.62 1.68
CA ILE A 172 -8.37 -5.83 1.60
C ILE A 172 -7.94 -5.51 0.16
N GLY A 173 -8.52 -6.18 -0.84
CA GLY A 173 -8.32 -5.84 -2.26
C GLY A 173 -8.78 -4.43 -2.61
N GLN A 174 -9.79 -3.89 -1.92
CA GLN A 174 -10.21 -2.49 -2.05
C GLN A 174 -9.07 -1.53 -1.65
N THR A 175 -8.36 -1.86 -0.58
CA THR A 175 -7.20 -1.09 -0.11
C THR A 175 -6.05 -1.17 -1.12
N ILE A 176 -5.76 -2.37 -1.65
CA ILE A 176 -4.73 -2.54 -2.67
C ILE A 176 -5.06 -1.70 -3.91
N ASN A 177 -6.30 -1.74 -4.39
CA ASN A 177 -6.74 -0.96 -5.55
C ASN A 177 -6.63 0.55 -5.30
N ASP A 178 -7.02 1.05 -4.12
CA ASP A 178 -6.86 2.47 -3.76
C ASP A 178 -5.38 2.89 -3.77
N ARG A 179 -4.47 2.06 -3.27
CA ARG A 179 -3.02 2.34 -3.29
C ARG A 179 -2.45 2.36 -4.70
N LEU A 180 -2.84 1.40 -5.54
CA LEU A 180 -2.42 1.33 -6.93
C LEU A 180 -2.98 2.50 -7.75
N GLU A 181 -4.24 2.89 -7.54
CA GLU A 181 -4.87 4.03 -8.21
C GLU A 181 -4.10 5.34 -7.92
N ARG A 182 -3.68 5.56 -6.67
CA ARG A 182 -2.87 6.72 -6.30
C ARG A 182 -1.45 6.65 -6.84
N ALA A 183 -0.85 5.46 -6.83
CA ALA A 183 0.48 5.23 -7.38
C ALA A 183 0.53 5.42 -8.91
N SER A 184 -0.59 5.22 -9.62
CA SER A 184 -0.69 5.34 -11.08
C SER A 184 -0.84 6.79 -11.59
N LYS A 185 -1.03 7.77 -10.70
CA LYS A 185 -1.19 9.19 -11.05
C LYS A 185 0.16 9.92 -11.15
N TYR A 186 1.17 9.21 -11.64
CA TYR A 186 2.53 9.71 -11.83
C TYR A 186 2.60 10.77 -12.93
#